data_e9f9c214d6d44437a4e2fb9aa465ea8f
#
_entry.id   e9f9c214d6d44437a4e2fb9aa465ea8f
#
_cell.length_a   1.000
_cell.length_b   1.000
_cell.length_c   1.000
_cell.angle_alpha   90.00
_cell.angle_beta   90.00
_cell.angle_gamma   90.00
#
_symmetry.space_group_name_H-M   'P 1'
#
loop_
_entity.id
_entity.type
_entity.pdbx_description
1 polymer ?
#
loop_
_entity_poly.entity_id
_entity_poly.type
_entity_poly.pdbx_seq_one_letter_code
_entity_poly.pdbx_strand_id
1 'polypeptide(L)'
;MLCYCDKCGNICEAFTDELEDGCFCCGNSPLKPIPREYIDNFRWRDGDGKQAFVEEVVKKSPNLDQYLFEHKDEIINRKNDEMRVSITVGKAILEEKSRVPKCPTCGSLNVEKISTGKKIFGGAMFGLFSSDVRNTMHCKNCGAKW
;
A
#
# COMPACT_ATOMS: atom_id res chain seq x y z
N MET A 1 -8.96 20.61 -3.93
CA MET A 1 -8.73 21.97 -3.37
C MET A 1 -7.61 21.94 -2.36
N LEU A 2 -6.98 23.10 -2.08
CA LEU A 2 -5.99 23.19 -0.99
C LEU A 2 -6.69 23.28 0.36
N CYS A 3 -6.25 22.45 1.30
CA CYS A 3 -6.79 22.33 2.64
C CYS A 3 -5.69 22.34 3.69
N TYR A 4 -6.04 22.61 4.92
CA TYR A 4 -5.11 22.56 6.05
C TYR A 4 -5.75 21.89 7.27
N CYS A 5 -4.92 21.36 8.12
CA CYS A 5 -5.29 20.88 9.44
C CYS A 5 -5.05 21.95 10.47
N ASP A 6 -6.07 22.37 11.20
CA ASP A 6 -5.96 23.40 12.24
C ASP A 6 -5.24 22.93 13.51
N LYS A 7 -5.01 21.61 13.65
CA LYS A 7 -4.32 21.03 14.79
C LYS A 7 -2.80 20.91 14.59
N CYS A 8 -2.34 20.53 13.39
CA CYS A 8 -0.90 20.34 13.13
C CYS A 8 -0.35 21.27 12.04
N GLY A 9 -1.18 22.08 11.40
CA GLY A 9 -0.78 23.00 10.34
C GLY A 9 -0.35 22.32 9.04
N ASN A 10 -0.62 21.00 8.87
CA ASN A 10 -0.33 20.31 7.62
C ASN A 10 -1.22 20.85 6.49
N ILE A 11 -0.61 21.15 5.36
CA ILE A 11 -1.28 21.65 4.15
C ILE A 11 -1.25 20.52 3.11
N CYS A 12 -2.39 20.21 2.54
CA CYS A 12 -2.54 19.13 1.56
C CYS A 12 -3.56 19.49 0.49
N GLU A 13 -3.54 18.75 -0.61
CA GLU A 13 -4.63 18.75 -1.58
C GLU A 13 -5.62 17.66 -1.21
N ALA A 14 -6.91 18.00 -1.18
CA ALA A 14 -7.99 17.06 -0.94
C ALA A 14 -9.17 17.36 -1.88
N PHE A 15 -9.95 16.33 -2.21
CA PHE A 15 -11.25 16.51 -2.86
C PHE A 15 -12.29 16.90 -1.80
N THR A 16 -13.43 17.41 -2.23
CA THR A 16 -14.48 17.91 -1.31
C THR A 16 -15.07 16.82 -0.43
N ASP A 17 -15.12 15.60 -0.91
CA ASP A 17 -15.57 14.38 -0.23
C ASP A 17 -14.52 13.79 0.72
N GLU A 18 -13.24 14.15 0.53
CA GLU A 18 -12.12 13.66 1.36
C GLU A 18 -11.80 14.56 2.57
N LEU A 19 -12.51 15.67 2.76
CA LEU A 19 -12.28 16.58 3.89
C LEU A 19 -12.53 15.92 5.25
N GLU A 20 -13.39 14.90 5.27
CA GLU A 20 -13.72 14.13 6.47
C GLU A 20 -12.77 12.98 6.76
N ASP A 21 -11.93 12.56 5.79
CA ASP A 21 -11.00 11.43 5.94
C ASP A 21 -9.90 11.67 6.97
N GLY A 22 -9.71 12.92 7.34
CA GLY A 22 -8.78 13.32 8.37
C GLY A 22 -7.37 13.65 7.86
N CYS A 23 -6.61 14.31 8.69
CA CYS A 23 -5.26 14.74 8.38
C CYS A 23 -4.27 13.57 8.34
N PHE A 24 -3.56 13.39 7.24
CA PHE A 24 -2.54 12.35 7.09
C PHE A 24 -1.46 12.43 8.19
N CYS A 25 -1.10 13.62 8.66
CA CYS A 25 -0.11 13.80 9.72
C CYS A 25 -0.63 13.31 11.08
N CYS A 26 -1.75 13.88 11.58
CA CYS A 26 -2.21 13.68 12.96
C CYS A 26 -3.58 13.01 13.09
N GLY A 27 -4.26 12.70 12.01
CA GLY A 27 -5.60 12.08 11.99
C GLY A 27 -6.76 13.01 12.35
N ASN A 28 -6.50 14.31 12.61
CA ASN A 28 -7.56 15.26 12.95
C ASN A 28 -8.50 15.52 11.77
N SER A 29 -9.78 15.55 12.02
CA SER A 29 -10.85 15.77 11.04
C SER A 29 -11.89 16.76 11.61
N PRO A 30 -12.59 17.56 10.77
CA PRO A 30 -12.36 17.70 9.34
C PRO A 30 -11.18 18.59 8.99
N LEU A 31 -10.65 18.46 7.76
CA LEU A 31 -9.72 19.41 7.17
C LEU A 31 -10.45 20.69 6.77
N LYS A 32 -9.78 21.82 6.87
CA LYS A 32 -10.34 23.12 6.53
C LYS A 32 -9.83 23.62 5.18
N PRO A 33 -10.71 24.16 4.30
CA PRO A 33 -10.24 24.75 3.06
C PRO A 33 -9.43 26.01 3.32
N ILE A 34 -8.38 26.22 2.52
CA ILE A 34 -7.59 27.46 2.58
C ILE A 34 -8.39 28.56 1.88
N PRO A 35 -8.58 29.75 2.49
CA PRO A 35 -9.26 30.87 1.87
C PRO A 35 -8.60 31.29 0.55
N ARG A 36 -9.43 31.63 -0.45
CA ARG A 36 -8.95 31.99 -1.79
C ARG A 36 -8.03 33.20 -1.81
N GLU A 37 -8.21 34.12 -0.90
CA GLU A 37 -7.34 35.32 -0.73
C GLU A 37 -5.84 34.99 -0.59
N TYR A 38 -5.51 33.80 -0.06
CA TYR A 38 -4.12 33.35 0.05
C TYR A 38 -3.66 32.61 -1.21
N ILE A 39 -4.58 32.00 -1.98
CA ILE A 39 -4.30 31.13 -3.13
C ILE A 39 -4.27 31.90 -4.45
N ASP A 40 -5.22 32.84 -4.65
CA ASP A 40 -5.48 33.50 -5.94
C ASP A 40 -4.40 34.54 -6.32
N ASN A 41 -3.59 34.98 -5.41
CA ASN A 41 -2.44 35.81 -5.69
C ASN A 41 -1.23 34.90 -5.95
N PHE A 42 -0.57 34.97 -7.07
CA PHE A 42 0.65 34.24 -7.49
C PHE A 42 1.66 33.95 -6.37
N ARG A 43 1.51 34.60 -5.24
CA ARG A 43 2.26 34.43 -4.00
C ARG A 43 2.26 33.01 -3.40
N TRP A 44 1.25 32.17 -3.70
CA TRP A 44 1.23 30.78 -3.18
C TRP A 44 2.35 29.93 -3.79
N ARG A 45 2.60 30.11 -5.09
CA ARG A 45 3.67 29.40 -5.80
C ARG A 45 5.07 29.86 -5.37
N ASP A 46 5.23 31.15 -5.08
CA ASP A 46 6.50 31.74 -4.67
C ASP A 46 6.83 31.56 -3.18
N GLY A 47 5.91 30.93 -2.43
CA GLY A 47 6.08 30.63 -1.00
C GLY A 47 5.59 31.73 -0.05
N ASP A 48 5.52 32.99 -0.46
CA ASP A 48 5.13 34.09 0.38
C ASP A 48 3.68 33.99 0.88
N GLY A 49 2.76 33.58 0.01
CA GLY A 49 1.36 33.37 0.39
C GLY A 49 1.17 32.22 1.36
N LYS A 50 1.93 31.15 1.20
CA LYS A 50 1.93 30.01 2.14
C LYS A 50 2.47 30.44 3.51
N GLN A 51 3.54 31.22 3.54
CA GLN A 51 4.11 31.72 4.78
C GLN A 51 3.17 32.68 5.50
N ALA A 52 2.56 33.63 4.78
CA ALA A 52 1.56 34.54 5.32
C ALA A 52 0.36 33.77 5.91
N PHE A 53 -0.15 32.77 5.19
CA PHE A 53 -1.24 31.92 5.66
C PHE A 53 -0.85 31.18 6.97
N VAL A 54 0.34 30.62 7.04
CA VAL A 54 0.81 29.93 8.25
C VAL A 54 0.90 30.90 9.44
N GLU A 55 1.44 32.10 9.23
CA GLU A 55 1.59 33.09 10.31
C GLU A 55 0.24 33.67 10.77
N GLU A 56 -0.66 33.95 9.85
CA GLU A 56 -1.89 34.66 10.14
C GLU A 56 -3.05 33.73 10.56
N VAL A 57 -3.10 32.52 10.02
CA VAL A 57 -4.21 31.60 10.25
C VAL A 57 -3.78 30.39 11.08
N VAL A 58 -2.75 29.66 10.66
CA VAL A 58 -2.38 28.40 11.31
C VAL A 58 -1.85 28.66 12.72
N LYS A 59 -0.88 29.55 12.89
CA LYS A 59 -0.27 29.85 14.20
C LYS A 59 -1.22 30.52 15.19
N LYS A 60 -2.30 31.14 14.70
CA LYS A 60 -3.33 31.76 15.54
C LYS A 60 -4.50 30.81 15.83
N SER A 61 -4.49 29.59 15.29
CA SER A 61 -5.54 28.62 15.54
C SER A 61 -5.57 28.19 17.02
N PRO A 62 -6.71 28.25 17.70
CA PRO A 62 -6.85 27.81 19.08
C PRO A 62 -6.66 26.29 19.25
N ASN A 63 -6.76 25.53 18.17
CA ASN A 63 -6.62 24.10 18.16
C ASN A 63 -5.18 23.63 17.84
N LEU A 64 -4.26 24.57 17.58
CA LEU A 64 -2.90 24.24 17.17
C LEU A 64 -2.14 23.54 18.30
N ASP A 65 -1.68 22.34 18.00
CA ASP A 65 -0.73 21.58 18.82
C ASP A 65 0.69 21.93 18.36
N GLN A 66 1.42 22.66 19.19
CA GLN A 66 2.75 23.18 18.87
C GLN A 66 3.74 22.05 18.53
N TYR A 67 3.71 20.94 19.27
CA TYR A 67 4.58 19.80 19.03
C TYR A 67 4.32 19.16 17.66
N LEU A 68 3.05 18.94 17.33
CA LEU A 68 2.67 18.39 16.03
C LEU A 68 3.02 19.33 14.88
N PHE A 69 2.89 20.64 15.09
CA PHE A 69 3.23 21.66 14.10
C PHE A 69 4.74 21.66 13.78
N GLU A 70 5.58 21.58 14.79
CA GLU A 70 7.04 21.59 14.65
C GLU A 70 7.57 20.28 14.04
N HIS A 71 6.97 19.13 14.38
CA HIS A 71 7.44 17.81 13.95
C HIS A 71 6.61 17.19 12.81
N LYS A 72 5.70 17.95 12.18
CA LYS A 72 4.79 17.42 11.15
C LYS A 72 5.52 16.76 9.97
N ASP A 73 6.64 17.34 9.53
CA ASP A 73 7.39 16.82 8.38
C ASP A 73 8.09 15.50 8.72
N GLU A 74 8.60 15.32 9.93
CA GLU A 74 9.17 14.08 10.42
C GLU A 74 8.09 12.97 10.53
N ILE A 75 6.92 13.33 11.06
CA ILE A 75 5.78 12.41 11.18
C ILE A 75 5.30 11.96 9.80
N ILE A 76 5.19 12.87 8.84
CA ILE A 76 4.77 12.58 7.47
C ILE A 76 5.80 11.68 6.78
N ASN A 77 7.08 11.98 6.88
CA ASN A 77 8.15 11.19 6.29
C ASN A 77 8.15 9.75 6.84
N ARG A 78 8.04 9.59 8.15
CA ARG A 78 7.94 8.26 8.77
C ARG A 78 6.74 7.47 8.25
N LYS A 79 5.55 8.07 8.17
CA LYS A 79 4.36 7.41 7.64
C LYS A 79 4.50 7.03 6.17
N ASN A 80 5.13 7.87 5.38
CA ASN A 80 5.43 7.58 3.96
C ASN A 80 6.38 6.38 3.83
N ASP A 81 7.40 6.29 4.66
CA ASP A 81 8.34 5.17 4.65
C ASP A 81 7.66 3.86 5.07
N GLU A 82 6.83 3.88 6.11
CA GLU A 82 6.01 2.74 6.54
C GLU A 82 5.08 2.26 5.40
N MET A 83 4.44 3.19 4.70
CA MET A 83 3.58 2.88 3.54
C MET A 83 4.38 2.27 2.39
N ARG A 84 5.57 2.79 2.06
CA ARG A 84 6.47 2.24 1.02
C ARG A 84 6.87 0.81 1.34
N VAL A 85 7.24 0.52 2.59
CA VAL A 85 7.60 -0.83 3.04
C VAL A 85 6.39 -1.76 2.88
N SER A 86 5.21 -1.35 3.30
CA SER A 86 3.97 -2.14 3.18
C SER A 86 3.64 -2.47 1.72
N ILE A 87 3.74 -1.50 0.81
CA ILE A 87 3.53 -1.70 -0.63
C ILE A 87 4.56 -2.67 -1.21
N THR A 88 5.82 -2.56 -0.82
CA THR A 88 6.90 -3.43 -1.31
C THR A 88 6.68 -4.88 -0.86
N VAL A 89 6.34 -5.09 0.41
CA VAL A 89 6.00 -6.42 0.95
C VAL A 89 4.76 -6.99 0.26
N GLY A 90 3.71 -6.18 0.07
CA GLY A 90 2.51 -6.59 -0.65
C GLY A 90 2.80 -7.04 -2.08
N LYS A 91 3.64 -6.31 -2.83
CA LYS A 91 4.08 -6.70 -4.18
C LYS A 91 4.86 -8.02 -4.17
N ALA A 92 5.80 -8.20 -3.24
CA ALA A 92 6.58 -9.42 -3.12
C ALA A 92 5.68 -10.65 -2.86
N ILE A 93 4.68 -10.53 -1.98
CA ILE A 93 3.71 -11.59 -1.71
C ILE A 93 2.87 -11.92 -2.95
N LEU A 94 2.45 -10.92 -3.73
CA LEU A 94 1.69 -11.13 -4.96
C LEU A 94 2.53 -11.82 -6.04
N GLU A 95 3.80 -11.44 -6.18
CA GLU A 95 4.74 -12.09 -7.10
C GLU A 95 4.99 -13.55 -6.71
N GLU A 96 5.18 -13.84 -5.43
CA GLU A 96 5.34 -15.19 -4.94
C GLU A 96 4.09 -16.05 -5.23
N LYS A 97 2.89 -15.52 -4.95
CA LYS A 97 1.62 -16.19 -5.30
C LYS A 97 1.45 -16.43 -6.81
N SER A 98 1.95 -15.54 -7.65
CA SER A 98 1.88 -15.68 -9.11
C SER A 98 2.81 -16.77 -9.64
N ARG A 99 3.90 -17.08 -8.92
CA ARG A 99 4.86 -18.15 -9.26
C ARG A 99 4.37 -19.56 -8.87
N VAL A 100 3.33 -19.65 -8.05
CA VAL A 100 2.76 -20.97 -7.69
C VAL A 100 2.11 -21.58 -8.94
N PRO A 101 2.54 -22.77 -9.37
CA PRO A 101 1.96 -23.42 -10.54
C PRO A 101 0.49 -23.73 -10.31
N LYS A 102 -0.34 -23.42 -11.30
CA LYS A 102 -1.76 -23.77 -11.30
C LYS A 102 -1.98 -25.06 -12.08
N CYS A 103 -2.95 -25.85 -11.63
CA CYS A 103 -3.34 -27.03 -12.37
C CYS A 103 -3.87 -26.65 -13.77
N PRO A 104 -3.29 -27.19 -14.88
CA PRO A 104 -3.74 -26.85 -16.23
C PRO A 104 -5.16 -27.34 -16.52
N THR A 105 -5.66 -28.33 -15.77
CA THR A 105 -6.98 -28.97 -16.00
C THR A 105 -8.09 -28.22 -15.25
N CYS A 106 -7.90 -27.84 -13.98
CA CYS A 106 -8.97 -27.26 -13.16
C CYS A 106 -8.63 -25.88 -12.58
N GLY A 107 -7.45 -25.30 -12.89
CA GLY A 107 -7.02 -23.98 -12.39
C GLY A 107 -6.67 -23.92 -10.91
N SER A 108 -6.81 -25.03 -10.15
CA SER A 108 -6.56 -25.07 -8.71
C SER A 108 -5.10 -24.78 -8.37
N LEU A 109 -4.87 -24.03 -7.29
CA LEU A 109 -3.56 -23.82 -6.67
C LEU A 109 -3.15 -24.97 -5.73
N ASN A 110 -4.06 -25.90 -5.44
CA ASN A 110 -3.79 -27.05 -4.56
C ASN A 110 -3.01 -28.12 -5.30
N VAL A 111 -1.75 -27.82 -5.61
CA VAL A 111 -0.84 -28.69 -6.34
C VAL A 111 0.36 -29.06 -5.47
N GLU A 112 0.86 -30.26 -5.64
CA GLU A 112 2.07 -30.71 -4.96
C GLU A 112 3.08 -31.27 -5.96
N LYS A 113 4.37 -31.16 -5.61
CA LYS A 113 5.45 -31.78 -6.38
C LYS A 113 5.52 -33.25 -6.06
N ILE A 114 5.50 -34.11 -7.08
CA ILE A 114 5.66 -35.56 -6.90
C ILE A 114 7.07 -35.85 -6.42
N SER A 115 7.20 -36.43 -5.21
CA SER A 115 8.51 -36.69 -4.62
C SER A 115 9.29 -37.72 -5.38
N THR A 116 10.62 -37.59 -5.38
CA THR A 116 11.53 -38.54 -6.04
C THR A 116 11.36 -39.98 -5.51
N GLY A 117 11.07 -40.14 -4.22
CA GLY A 117 10.80 -41.46 -3.62
C GLY A 117 9.57 -42.14 -4.22
N LYS A 118 8.47 -41.41 -4.45
CA LYS A 118 7.28 -41.94 -5.13
C LYS A 118 7.55 -42.34 -6.59
N LYS A 119 8.41 -41.55 -7.27
CA LYS A 119 8.83 -41.84 -8.65
C LYS A 119 9.67 -43.10 -8.76
N ILE A 120 10.61 -43.33 -7.85
CA ILE A 120 11.47 -44.50 -7.81
C ILE A 120 10.63 -45.78 -7.52
N PHE A 121 9.71 -45.68 -6.54
CA PHE A 121 8.85 -46.79 -6.19
C PHE A 121 7.89 -47.18 -7.33
N GLY A 122 7.28 -46.15 -7.98
CA GLY A 122 6.43 -46.38 -9.17
C GLY A 122 7.22 -46.96 -10.35
N GLY A 123 8.46 -46.49 -10.57
CA GLY A 123 9.34 -47.03 -11.62
C GLY A 123 9.80 -48.47 -11.37
N ALA A 124 10.05 -48.85 -10.11
CA ALA A 124 10.46 -50.20 -9.74
C ALA A 124 9.32 -51.22 -9.85
N MET A 125 8.07 -50.83 -9.55
CA MET A 125 6.90 -51.69 -9.56
C MET A 125 6.22 -51.81 -10.93
N PHE A 126 6.19 -50.69 -11.70
CA PHE A 126 5.39 -50.57 -12.94
C PHE A 126 6.22 -50.25 -14.19
N GLY A 127 7.56 -50.20 -14.06
CA GLY A 127 8.49 -49.89 -15.14
C GLY A 127 8.62 -48.39 -15.43
N LEU A 128 9.58 -48.03 -16.29
CA LEU A 128 9.94 -46.67 -16.67
C LEU A 128 8.84 -45.87 -17.41
N PHE A 129 7.77 -46.55 -17.80
CA PHE A 129 6.63 -45.98 -18.52
C PHE A 129 5.50 -45.45 -17.61
N SER A 130 5.65 -45.60 -16.28
CA SER A 130 4.68 -45.06 -15.33
C SER A 130 4.56 -43.51 -15.50
N SER A 131 3.33 -43.01 -15.56
CA SER A 131 3.05 -41.56 -15.62
C SER A 131 3.66 -40.80 -14.43
N ASP A 132 3.85 -41.45 -13.28
CA ASP A 132 4.44 -40.87 -12.09
C ASP A 132 5.94 -40.56 -12.25
N VAL A 133 6.64 -41.28 -13.12
CA VAL A 133 8.05 -41.04 -13.42
C VAL A 133 8.23 -39.80 -14.31
N ARG A 134 7.29 -39.59 -15.23
CA ARG A 134 7.36 -38.46 -16.19
C ARG A 134 6.83 -37.18 -15.61
N ASN A 135 5.77 -37.26 -14.82
CA ASN A 135 5.11 -36.06 -14.27
C ASN A 135 5.82 -35.53 -13.00
N THR A 136 5.86 -34.22 -12.86
CA THR A 136 6.52 -33.56 -11.76
C THR A 136 5.55 -32.97 -10.74
N MET A 137 4.32 -32.72 -11.14
CA MET A 137 3.28 -32.08 -10.36
C MET A 137 2.01 -32.93 -10.31
N HIS A 138 1.28 -32.83 -9.21
CA HIS A 138 0.01 -33.47 -8.96
C HIS A 138 -0.99 -32.50 -8.37
N CYS A 139 -2.17 -32.42 -8.94
CA CYS A 139 -3.28 -31.63 -8.42
C CYS A 139 -4.08 -32.43 -7.40
N LYS A 140 -4.15 -31.97 -6.15
CA LYS A 140 -4.95 -32.62 -5.10
C LYS A 140 -6.45 -32.43 -5.28
N ASN A 141 -6.86 -31.50 -6.14
CA ASN A 141 -8.27 -31.19 -6.35
C ASN A 141 -8.92 -32.07 -7.42
N CYS A 142 -8.26 -32.24 -8.58
CA CYS A 142 -8.81 -33.04 -9.69
C CYS A 142 -8.01 -34.32 -10.03
N GLY A 143 -6.89 -34.56 -9.33
CA GLY A 143 -6.04 -35.74 -9.57
C GLY A 143 -5.13 -35.65 -10.79
N ALA A 144 -5.17 -34.55 -11.57
CA ALA A 144 -4.32 -34.39 -12.76
C ALA A 144 -2.84 -34.40 -12.38
N LYS A 145 -2.01 -35.03 -13.21
CA LYS A 145 -0.55 -35.09 -13.09
C LYS A 145 0.08 -34.52 -14.37
N TRP A 146 1.15 -33.69 -14.25
CA TRP A 146 1.86 -33.08 -15.41
C TRP A 146 3.33 -32.81 -15.10
#